data_7b28ec14685532e68e18da9e8bbed326
#
_entry.id   7b28ec14685532e68e18da9e8bbed326
#
_cell.length_a   1.000
_cell.length_b   1.000
_cell.length_c   1.000
_cell.angle_alpha   90.00
_cell.angle_beta   90.00
_cell.angle_gamma   90.00
#
_symmetry.space_group_name_H-M   'P 1'
#
loop_
_entity.id
_entity.type
_entity.pdbx_description
1 polymer ?
#
loop_
_entity_poly.entity_id
_entity_poly.type
_entity_poly.pdbx_seq_one_letter_code
_entity_poly.pdbx_strand_id
1 'polypeptide(L)'
;DSLSIWNLPTHLRQRRPGIVTLPQHFRNNGYFTECVGKIFHNWRQDIHGDPQSWSVPQFMHYARHDDDKPRVEGKPPRNEIKLPRSTIRDVPDEAYFDGRIATRAIESLRGLKKNRKPFFLAVGFWKPHLPFNAPKRYWNLYDPAKVGLPESLAKPANGPDIALHDSRELLRAFG
;
A
#
# COMPACT_ATOMS: atom_id res chain seq x y z
N ASP A 1 14.97 -3.21 17.64
CA ASP A 1 14.29 -2.20 18.49
C ASP A 1 14.86 -0.80 18.45
N SER A 2 15.74 -0.48 17.47
CA SER A 2 16.42 0.82 17.36
C SER A 2 15.47 2.02 17.26
N LEU A 3 14.28 1.83 16.70
CA LEU A 3 13.28 2.89 16.52
C LEU A 3 12.34 3.03 17.72
N SER A 4 12.21 2.01 18.57
CA SER A 4 11.23 1.96 19.68
C SER A 4 9.79 2.25 19.20
N ILE A 5 9.41 1.65 18.05
CA ILE A 5 8.07 1.77 17.44
C ILE A 5 7.47 0.38 17.38
N TRP A 6 6.36 0.18 18.08
CA TRP A 6 5.66 -1.10 18.17
C TRP A 6 4.18 -1.02 17.78
N ASN A 7 3.76 0.12 17.20
CA ASN A 7 2.40 0.32 16.76
C ASN A 7 2.34 1.07 15.43
N LEU A 8 1.22 0.94 14.73
CA LEU A 8 0.99 1.59 13.44
C LEU A 8 0.84 3.12 13.50
N PRO A 9 0.19 3.72 14.54
CA PRO A 9 -0.02 5.16 14.57
C PRO A 9 1.23 6.01 14.76
N THR A 10 2.31 5.42 15.27
CA THR A 10 3.52 6.19 15.58
C THR A 10 4.39 6.35 14.34
N HIS A 11 4.51 7.58 13.83
CA HIS A 11 5.41 7.87 12.73
C HIS A 11 6.87 7.88 13.20
N LEU A 12 7.78 7.42 12.32
CA LEU A 12 9.21 7.31 12.65
C LEU A 12 9.82 8.64 13.13
N ARG A 13 9.40 9.77 12.55
CA ARG A 13 9.90 11.10 12.93
C ARG A 13 9.40 11.60 14.29
N GLN A 14 8.30 11.07 14.80
CA GLN A 14 7.84 11.38 16.15
C GLN A 14 8.76 10.78 17.22
N ARG A 15 9.29 9.59 16.95
CA ARG A 15 10.21 8.90 17.87
C ARG A 15 11.67 9.27 17.64
N ARG A 16 12.06 9.45 16.39
CA ARG A 16 13.44 9.72 15.96
C ARG A 16 13.46 10.84 14.91
N PRO A 17 13.29 12.10 15.29
CA PRO A 17 13.22 13.23 14.34
C PRO A 17 14.44 13.32 13.42
N GLY A 18 15.62 13.02 13.95
CA GLY A 18 16.89 13.09 13.21
C GLY A 18 17.29 11.82 12.45
N ILE A 19 16.41 10.78 12.39
CA ILE A 19 16.80 9.55 11.68
C ILE A 19 16.95 9.81 10.18
N VAL A 20 18.00 9.25 9.60
CA VAL A 20 18.18 9.23 8.15
C VAL A 20 17.58 7.93 7.61
N THR A 21 16.52 8.04 6.80
CA THR A 21 15.90 6.89 6.13
C THR A 21 16.74 6.45 4.93
N LEU A 22 16.49 5.23 4.43
CA LEU A 22 17.19 4.73 3.25
C LEU A 22 17.06 5.68 2.05
N PRO A 23 15.86 6.10 1.61
CA PRO A 23 15.75 7.07 0.52
C PRO A 23 16.38 8.42 0.85
N GLN A 24 16.30 8.89 2.10
CA GLN A 24 16.97 10.12 2.52
C GLN A 24 18.50 10.01 2.41
N HIS A 25 19.08 8.85 2.73
CA HIS A 25 20.49 8.60 2.55
C HIS A 25 20.89 8.75 1.07
N PHE A 26 20.15 8.13 0.15
CA PHE A 26 20.40 8.31 -1.27
C PHE A 26 20.26 9.77 -1.70
N ARG A 27 19.23 10.46 -1.24
CA ARG A 27 19.04 11.90 -1.52
C ARG A 27 20.22 12.74 -1.05
N ASN A 28 20.71 12.50 0.15
CA ASN A 28 21.84 13.22 0.74
C ASN A 28 23.15 12.97 -0.03
N ASN A 29 23.22 11.87 -0.79
CA ASN A 29 24.36 11.51 -1.62
C ASN A 29 24.14 11.83 -3.12
N GLY A 30 23.27 12.77 -3.44
CA GLY A 30 23.11 13.31 -4.80
C GLY A 30 22.17 12.52 -5.71
N TYR A 31 21.48 11.51 -5.21
CA TYR A 31 20.47 10.81 -5.98
C TYR A 31 19.16 11.62 -6.01
N PHE A 32 18.48 11.58 -7.14
CA PHE A 32 17.09 11.99 -7.19
C PHE A 32 16.23 10.89 -6.57
N THR A 33 15.39 11.23 -5.60
CA THR A 33 14.55 10.24 -4.90
C THR A 33 13.08 10.52 -5.10
N GLU A 34 12.31 9.49 -5.47
CA GLU A 34 10.88 9.60 -5.74
C GLU A 34 10.11 8.44 -5.10
N CYS A 35 8.92 8.74 -4.58
CA CYS A 35 7.98 7.78 -4.00
C CYS A 35 6.71 7.72 -4.83
N VAL A 36 6.36 6.52 -5.27
CA VAL A 36 5.11 6.22 -5.96
C VAL A 36 4.36 5.14 -5.19
N GLY A 37 3.24 5.50 -4.60
CA GLY A 37 2.44 4.60 -3.77
C GLY A 37 2.91 4.49 -2.32
N LYS A 38 2.52 3.40 -1.64
CA LYS A 38 2.71 3.22 -0.21
C LYS A 38 4.09 2.68 0.14
N ILE A 39 4.95 3.54 0.72
CA ILE A 39 6.28 3.16 1.23
C ILE A 39 6.32 3.23 2.75
N PHE A 40 6.04 4.38 3.34
CA PHE A 40 5.90 4.50 4.79
C PHE A 40 4.46 4.27 5.21
N HIS A 41 4.26 3.72 6.41
CA HIS A 41 2.91 3.59 6.95
C HIS A 41 2.47 4.93 7.52
N ASN A 42 1.53 5.57 6.83
CA ASN A 42 0.95 6.84 7.23
C ASN A 42 -0.52 6.65 7.58
N TRP A 43 -0.75 6.54 8.85
CA TRP A 43 -2.09 6.52 9.42
C TRP A 43 -2.79 7.88 9.35
N ARG A 44 -2.02 8.97 9.40
CA ARG A 44 -2.53 10.34 9.36
C ARG A 44 -2.03 11.09 8.14
N GLN A 45 -2.93 11.79 7.46
CA GLN A 45 -2.59 12.61 6.30
C GLN A 45 -1.74 13.83 6.66
N ASP A 46 -1.85 14.33 7.90
CA ASP A 46 -1.11 15.50 8.39
C ASP A 46 0.41 15.31 8.39
N ILE A 47 0.89 14.07 8.44
CA ILE A 47 2.32 13.77 8.40
C ILE A 47 2.87 13.64 6.97
N HIS A 48 2.01 13.52 5.97
CA HIS A 48 2.36 13.50 4.53
C HIS A 48 3.54 12.58 4.14
N GLY A 49 3.58 11.36 4.68
CA GLY A 49 4.68 10.42 4.45
C GLY A 49 5.96 10.87 5.15
N ASP A 50 7.04 11.00 4.43
CA ASP A 50 8.31 11.53 4.93
C ASP A 50 8.94 12.44 3.88
N PRO A 51 8.52 13.72 3.78
CA PRO A 51 9.01 14.63 2.75
C PRO A 51 10.53 14.80 2.71
N GLN A 52 11.21 14.60 3.84
CA GLN A 52 12.66 14.68 3.92
C GLN A 52 13.36 13.55 3.15
N SER A 53 12.67 12.46 2.90
CA SER A 53 13.20 11.32 2.15
C SER A 53 13.17 11.52 0.63
N TRP A 54 12.39 12.48 0.13
CA TRP A 54 12.07 12.56 -1.29
C TRP A 54 12.45 13.89 -1.92
N SER A 55 12.85 13.85 -3.18
CA SER A 55 13.19 15.03 -3.98
C SER A 55 11.96 15.75 -4.52
N VAL A 56 10.84 15.05 -4.62
CA VAL A 56 9.55 15.56 -5.10
C VAL A 56 8.42 15.08 -4.20
N PRO A 57 7.24 15.73 -4.23
CA PRO A 57 6.08 15.25 -3.48
C PRO A 57 5.73 13.80 -3.82
N GLN A 58 5.37 13.03 -2.81
CA GLN A 58 4.99 11.64 -2.93
C GLN A 58 3.67 11.50 -3.69
N PHE A 59 3.62 10.55 -4.62
CA PHE A 59 2.40 10.23 -5.35
C PHE A 59 1.64 9.10 -4.65
N MET A 60 0.38 9.33 -4.27
CA MET A 60 -0.51 8.30 -3.67
C MET A 60 0.10 7.52 -2.50
N HIS A 61 0.95 8.15 -1.70
CA HIS A 61 1.53 7.54 -0.50
C HIS A 61 0.49 7.21 0.57
N TYR A 62 -0.65 7.87 0.48
CA TYR A 62 -1.87 7.64 1.25
C TYR A 62 -3.08 7.75 0.34
N ALA A 63 -4.00 6.82 0.48
CA ALA A 63 -5.28 6.83 -0.21
C ALA A 63 -6.33 6.11 0.63
N ARG A 64 -7.58 6.48 0.48
CA ARG A 64 -8.71 5.74 1.03
C ARG A 64 -9.25 4.82 -0.06
N HIS A 65 -9.67 3.62 0.30
CA HIS A 65 -10.27 2.70 -0.68
C HIS A 65 -11.52 3.27 -1.34
N ASP A 66 -12.19 4.20 -0.69
CA ASP A 66 -13.31 4.95 -1.26
C ASP A 66 -12.93 5.74 -2.51
N ASP A 67 -11.64 6.13 -2.66
CA ASP A 67 -11.17 6.86 -3.82
C ASP A 67 -11.18 6.02 -5.12
N ASP A 68 -11.33 4.70 -5.02
CA ASP A 68 -11.52 3.81 -6.17
C ASP A 68 -12.98 3.79 -6.64
N LYS A 69 -13.95 4.01 -5.77
CA LYS A 69 -15.38 3.92 -6.09
C LYS A 69 -15.82 4.80 -7.26
N PRO A 70 -15.43 6.09 -7.35
CA PRO A 70 -15.84 6.93 -8.48
C PRO A 70 -15.36 6.43 -9.83
N ARG A 71 -14.30 5.61 -9.86
CA ARG A 71 -13.72 5.08 -11.09
C ARG A 71 -14.27 3.71 -11.46
N VAL A 72 -14.74 2.95 -10.48
CA VAL A 72 -15.25 1.60 -10.66
C VAL A 72 -16.78 1.58 -10.74
N GLU A 73 -17.44 2.33 -9.87
CA GLU A 73 -18.89 2.25 -9.63
C GLU A 73 -19.63 3.56 -9.96
N GLY A 74 -18.93 4.61 -10.35
CA GLY A 74 -19.48 5.95 -10.57
C GLY A 74 -19.40 6.81 -9.30
N LYS A 75 -20.42 7.64 -9.04
CA LYS A 75 -20.42 8.52 -7.86
C LYS A 75 -20.46 7.70 -6.58
N PRO A 76 -19.57 7.97 -5.59
CA PRO A 76 -19.61 7.26 -4.34
C PRO A 76 -20.94 7.50 -3.62
N PRO A 77 -21.55 6.47 -3.03
CA PRO A 77 -22.75 6.63 -2.24
C PRO A 77 -22.49 7.54 -1.04
N ARG A 78 -23.43 8.42 -0.74
CA ARG A 78 -23.28 9.43 0.32
C ARG A 78 -23.10 8.85 1.73
N ASN A 79 -23.55 7.63 1.98
CA ASN A 79 -23.64 7.02 3.31
C ASN A 79 -23.09 5.60 3.38
N GLU A 80 -22.16 5.23 2.51
CA GLU A 80 -21.66 3.88 2.55
C GLU A 80 -20.55 3.73 3.58
N ILE A 81 -20.83 2.94 4.59
CA ILE A 81 -19.97 2.74 5.75
C ILE A 81 -19.05 1.53 5.57
N LYS A 82 -19.42 0.59 4.71
CA LYS A 82 -18.67 -0.66 4.55
C LYS A 82 -18.40 -0.99 3.08
N LEU A 83 -17.15 -1.24 2.77
CA LEU A 83 -16.73 -1.81 1.48
C LEU A 83 -16.83 -3.33 1.54
N PRO A 84 -17.26 -4.02 0.46
CA PRO A 84 -17.15 -5.47 0.42
C PRO A 84 -15.69 -5.91 0.54
N ARG A 85 -15.45 -7.06 1.18
CA ARG A 85 -14.08 -7.62 1.36
C ARG A 85 -13.36 -7.86 0.05
N SER A 86 -14.10 -8.18 -0.99
CA SER A 86 -13.56 -8.38 -2.33
C SER A 86 -14.52 -7.83 -3.38
N THR A 87 -13.96 -7.31 -4.46
CA THR A 87 -14.73 -6.91 -5.63
C THR A 87 -14.02 -7.37 -6.90
N ILE A 88 -14.81 -7.91 -7.83
CA ILE A 88 -14.37 -8.33 -9.15
C ILE A 88 -15.13 -7.50 -10.16
N ARG A 89 -14.45 -6.62 -10.88
CA ARG A 89 -15.05 -5.75 -11.89
C ARG A 89 -14.31 -5.85 -13.21
N ASP A 90 -15.04 -5.79 -14.30
CA ASP A 90 -14.46 -5.70 -15.65
C ASP A 90 -14.14 -4.23 -15.95
N VAL A 91 -12.98 -3.81 -15.49
CA VAL A 91 -12.53 -2.41 -15.54
C VAL A 91 -11.04 -2.35 -15.91
N PRO A 92 -10.53 -1.21 -16.43
CA PRO A 92 -9.11 -1.00 -16.64
C PRO A 92 -8.35 -0.95 -15.31
N ASP A 93 -7.03 -1.12 -15.37
CA ASP A 93 -6.17 -1.16 -14.17
C ASP A 93 -6.26 0.13 -13.37
N GLU A 94 -6.32 1.27 -14.03
CA GLU A 94 -6.36 2.59 -13.42
C GLU A 94 -7.67 2.88 -12.67
N ALA A 95 -8.66 1.99 -12.76
CA ALA A 95 -9.84 2.06 -11.90
C ALA A 95 -9.46 1.87 -10.41
N TYR A 96 -8.39 1.11 -10.15
CA TYR A 96 -7.86 0.86 -8.81
C TYR A 96 -6.53 1.56 -8.55
N PHE A 97 -6.15 1.70 -7.27
CA PHE A 97 -4.92 2.36 -6.85
C PHE A 97 -3.68 1.78 -7.49
N ASP A 98 -3.54 0.46 -7.44
CA ASP A 98 -2.32 -0.21 -7.87
C ASP A 98 -2.09 -0.07 -9.38
N GLY A 99 -3.16 -0.01 -10.18
CA GLY A 99 -3.06 0.34 -11.59
C GLY A 99 -2.53 1.76 -11.81
N ARG A 100 -3.03 2.73 -11.05
CA ARG A 100 -2.54 4.12 -11.11
C ARG A 100 -1.09 4.25 -10.65
N ILE A 101 -0.72 3.49 -9.60
CA ILE A 101 0.66 3.42 -9.11
C ILE A 101 1.57 2.83 -10.20
N ALA A 102 1.15 1.74 -10.84
CA ALA A 102 1.92 1.12 -11.92
C ALA A 102 2.13 2.07 -13.09
N THR A 103 1.08 2.73 -13.56
CA THR A 103 1.15 3.72 -14.64
C THR A 103 2.11 4.86 -14.28
N ARG A 104 1.97 5.44 -13.10
CA ARG A 104 2.85 6.51 -12.63
C ARG A 104 4.30 6.05 -12.49
N ALA A 105 4.55 4.85 -11.98
CA ALA A 105 5.90 4.32 -11.85
C ALA A 105 6.60 4.16 -13.21
N ILE A 106 5.86 3.70 -14.22
CA ILE A 106 6.37 3.57 -15.59
C ILE A 106 6.70 4.96 -16.18
N GLU A 107 5.84 5.95 -15.98
CA GLU A 107 6.10 7.34 -16.39
C GLU A 107 7.35 7.92 -15.73
N SER A 108 7.46 7.73 -14.40
CA SER A 108 8.63 8.17 -13.63
C SER A 108 9.93 7.52 -14.13
N LEU A 109 9.94 6.20 -14.34
CA LEU A 109 11.09 5.48 -14.89
C LEU A 109 11.51 6.02 -16.27
N ARG A 110 10.55 6.28 -17.15
CA ARG A 110 10.83 6.84 -18.48
C ARG A 110 11.43 8.25 -18.39
N GLY A 111 10.93 9.08 -17.46
CA GLY A 111 11.46 10.42 -17.21
C GLY A 111 12.86 10.37 -16.60
N LEU A 112 13.07 9.55 -15.59
CA LEU A 112 14.35 9.40 -14.89
C LEU A 112 15.46 8.88 -15.82
N LYS A 113 15.12 7.93 -16.70
CA LYS A 113 16.07 7.43 -17.73
C LYS A 113 16.57 8.55 -18.65
N LYS A 114 15.72 9.49 -19.02
CA LYS A 114 16.10 10.62 -19.88
C LYS A 114 17.04 11.60 -19.18
N ASN A 115 16.89 11.78 -17.87
CA ASN A 115 17.65 12.76 -17.09
C ASN A 115 19.09 12.33 -16.78
N ARG A 116 19.46 11.08 -17.01
CA ARG A 116 20.81 10.51 -16.80
C ARG A 116 21.44 10.77 -15.41
N LYS A 117 20.65 11.22 -14.44
CA LYS A 117 21.10 11.38 -13.04
C LYS A 117 20.88 10.09 -12.27
N PRO A 118 21.70 9.76 -11.28
CA PRO A 118 21.44 8.64 -10.41
C PRO A 118 20.11 8.87 -9.67
N PHE A 119 19.30 7.83 -9.54
CA PHE A 119 18.01 7.95 -8.89
C PHE A 119 17.71 6.75 -7.97
N PHE A 120 16.84 6.99 -7.02
CA PHE A 120 16.22 5.99 -6.17
C PHE A 120 14.69 6.13 -6.30
N LEU A 121 14.07 5.21 -7.00
CA LEU A 121 12.62 5.17 -7.15
C LEU A 121 12.05 4.05 -6.26
N ALA A 122 11.19 4.43 -5.31
CA ALA A 122 10.45 3.49 -4.48
C ALA A 122 9.01 3.37 -4.98
N VAL A 123 8.58 2.15 -5.29
CA VAL A 123 7.22 1.85 -5.73
C VAL A 123 6.57 0.91 -4.73
N GLY A 124 5.47 1.34 -4.13
CA GLY A 124 4.75 0.58 -3.13
C GLY A 124 3.30 0.36 -3.50
N PHE A 125 2.92 -0.88 -3.78
CA PHE A 125 1.53 -1.26 -4.00
C PHE A 125 0.77 -1.38 -2.68
N TRP A 126 -0.55 -1.19 -2.74
CA TRP A 126 -1.44 -1.34 -1.60
C TRP A 126 -1.85 -2.79 -1.37
N LYS A 127 -1.98 -3.57 -2.45
CA LYS A 127 -2.29 -4.99 -2.33
C LYS A 127 -1.08 -5.79 -1.86
N PRO A 128 -1.31 -6.82 -1.05
CA PRO A 128 -2.57 -7.54 -0.76
C PRO A 128 -3.40 -7.01 0.42
N HIS A 129 -3.29 -5.73 0.82
CA HIS A 129 -4.15 -5.17 1.86
C HIS A 129 -5.65 -5.20 1.45
N LEU A 130 -6.53 -5.38 2.42
CA LEU A 130 -7.99 -5.28 2.22
C LEU A 130 -8.40 -3.88 1.73
N PRO A 131 -9.52 -3.77 0.98
CA PRO A 131 -10.32 -4.84 0.39
C PRO A 131 -9.58 -5.55 -0.75
N PHE A 132 -9.87 -6.83 -0.97
CA PHE A 132 -9.28 -7.61 -2.07
C PHE A 132 -9.98 -7.26 -3.38
N ASN A 133 -9.58 -6.19 -3.99
CA ASN A 133 -10.14 -5.73 -5.25
C ASN A 133 -9.06 -5.74 -6.36
N ALA A 134 -9.46 -6.22 -7.52
CA ALA A 134 -8.66 -6.21 -8.74
C ALA A 134 -9.55 -6.28 -9.99
N PRO A 135 -9.07 -5.82 -11.15
CA PRO A 135 -9.75 -6.04 -12.41
C PRO A 135 -9.99 -7.53 -12.67
N LYS A 136 -11.14 -7.85 -13.25
CA LYS A 136 -11.60 -9.24 -13.52
C LYS A 136 -10.55 -10.09 -14.24
N ARG A 137 -9.77 -9.47 -15.15
CA ARG A 137 -8.73 -10.19 -15.90
C ARG A 137 -7.66 -10.84 -15.02
N TYR A 138 -7.34 -10.27 -13.85
CA TYR A 138 -6.38 -10.86 -12.92
C TYR A 138 -7.01 -11.98 -12.07
N TRP A 139 -8.29 -11.86 -11.70
CA TRP A 139 -9.04 -12.92 -11.05
C TRP A 139 -9.13 -14.16 -11.94
N ASN A 140 -9.34 -13.96 -13.24
CA ASN A 140 -9.47 -15.05 -14.20
C ASN A 140 -8.17 -15.83 -14.44
N LEU A 141 -7.03 -15.37 -13.93
CA LEU A 141 -5.77 -16.13 -13.95
C LEU A 141 -5.79 -17.33 -13.00
N TYR A 142 -6.69 -17.33 -12.04
CA TYR A 142 -6.80 -18.36 -11.01
C TYR A 142 -8.14 -19.09 -11.15
N ASP A 143 -8.07 -20.42 -11.12
CA ASP A 143 -9.26 -21.27 -11.06
C ASP A 143 -9.61 -21.50 -9.58
N PRO A 144 -10.74 -20.98 -9.06
CA PRO A 144 -11.12 -21.16 -7.66
C PRO A 144 -11.22 -22.63 -7.24
N ALA A 145 -11.58 -23.53 -8.17
CA ALA A 145 -11.68 -24.96 -7.89
C ALA A 145 -10.31 -25.62 -7.62
N LYS A 146 -9.22 -24.96 -8.02
CA LYS A 146 -7.84 -25.43 -7.79
C LYS A 146 -7.18 -24.80 -6.57
N VAL A 147 -7.82 -23.83 -5.93
CA VAL A 147 -7.32 -23.21 -4.71
C VAL A 147 -7.77 -24.06 -3.52
N GLY A 148 -6.89 -24.92 -3.05
CA GLY A 148 -7.13 -25.77 -1.90
C GLY A 148 -7.00 -25.00 -0.57
N LEU A 149 -7.61 -25.52 0.49
CA LEU A 149 -7.30 -25.09 1.85
C LEU A 149 -5.93 -25.60 2.27
N PRO A 150 -5.26 -24.93 3.23
CA PRO A 150 -4.02 -25.46 3.81
C PRO A 150 -4.21 -26.89 4.35
N GLU A 151 -3.20 -27.72 4.24
CA GLU A 151 -3.24 -29.11 4.74
C GLU A 151 -3.51 -29.19 6.24
N SER A 152 -3.04 -28.19 7.00
CA SER A 152 -3.30 -28.10 8.44
C SER A 152 -3.99 -26.78 8.76
N LEU A 153 -5.15 -26.88 9.39
CA LEU A 153 -5.89 -25.77 10.00
C LEU A 153 -5.70 -25.71 11.52
N ALA A 154 -4.94 -26.64 12.06
CA ALA A 154 -4.69 -26.72 13.50
C ALA A 154 -3.68 -25.64 13.94
N LYS A 155 -3.83 -25.23 15.20
CA LYS A 155 -2.83 -24.41 15.87
C LYS A 155 -1.46 -25.12 15.86
N PRO A 156 -0.34 -24.42 15.58
CA PRO A 156 0.99 -25.00 15.75
C PRO A 156 1.19 -25.52 17.18
N ALA A 157 1.72 -26.74 17.32
CA ALA A 157 1.83 -27.43 18.62
C ALA A 157 2.50 -26.60 19.72
N ASN A 158 3.48 -25.77 19.37
CA ASN A 158 4.22 -24.92 20.31
C ASN A 158 4.03 -23.43 20.01
N GLY A 159 2.97 -23.07 19.31
CA GLY A 159 2.67 -21.68 19.02
C GLY A 159 2.23 -20.92 20.27
N PRO A 160 2.81 -19.74 20.58
CA PRO A 160 2.37 -18.94 21.72
C PRO A 160 0.93 -18.46 21.50
N ASP A 161 0.13 -18.42 22.58
CA ASP A 161 -1.29 -18.04 22.49
C ASP A 161 -1.50 -16.64 21.92
N ILE A 162 -0.59 -15.71 22.18
CA ILE A 162 -0.65 -14.34 21.65
C ILE A 162 -0.56 -14.28 20.14
N ALA A 163 -0.01 -15.30 19.46
CA ALA A 163 0.03 -15.36 18.00
C ALA A 163 -1.34 -15.69 17.37
N LEU A 164 -2.28 -16.18 18.16
CA LEU A 164 -3.61 -16.57 17.75
C LEU A 164 -4.64 -15.65 18.40
N HIS A 165 -4.78 -14.47 17.84
CA HIS A 165 -5.78 -13.50 18.30
C HIS A 165 -6.85 -13.26 17.21
N ASP A 166 -8.03 -12.85 17.63
CA ASP A 166 -9.10 -12.42 16.73
C ASP A 166 -8.65 -11.19 15.93
N SER A 167 -8.39 -11.39 14.66
CA SER A 167 -8.09 -10.26 13.77
C SER A 167 -9.34 -9.44 13.51
N ARG A 168 -9.35 -8.22 14.03
CA ARG A 168 -10.45 -7.27 13.74
C ARG A 168 -10.47 -6.85 12.27
N GLU A 169 -9.33 -6.89 11.61
CA GLU A 169 -9.19 -6.48 10.21
C GLU A 169 -10.02 -7.36 9.28
N LEU A 170 -9.91 -8.68 9.40
CA LEU A 170 -10.68 -9.62 8.57
C LEU A 170 -12.12 -9.78 9.04
N LEU A 171 -12.37 -9.77 10.35
CA LEU A 171 -13.65 -10.16 10.91
C LEU A 171 -14.59 -9.00 11.19
N ARG A 172 -14.08 -7.77 11.33
CA ARG A 172 -14.91 -6.62 11.76
C ARG A 172 -14.89 -5.42 10.83
N ALA A 173 -13.82 -5.21 10.07
CA ALA A 173 -13.69 -4.02 9.24
C ALA A 173 -14.52 -4.09 7.94
N PHE A 174 -14.79 -5.31 7.45
CA PHE A 174 -15.43 -5.59 6.16
C PHE A 174 -16.54 -6.65 6.30
N GLY A 175 -17.05 -6.87 7.47
CA GLY A 175 -18.11 -7.85 7.76
C GLY A 175 -19.50 -7.31 7.55
#